data_8403b1afbfda38b0774fee2caaf62b2d
#
_entry.id   8403b1afbfda38b0774fee2caaf62b2d
#
_cell.length_a   1.000
_cell.length_b   1.000
_cell.length_c   1.000
_cell.angle_alpha   90.00
_cell.angle_beta   90.00
_cell.angle_gamma   90.00
#
_symmetry.space_group_name_H-M   'P 1'
#
loop_
_entity.id
_entity.type
_entity.pdbx_description
1 polymer ?
#
loop_
_entity_poly.entity_id
_entity_poly.type
_entity_poly.pdbx_seq_one_letter_code
_entity_poly.pdbx_strand_id
1 'polypeptide(L)'
;IITGAVSAAQNIVKCITRCGLEVEDMVLEQIASSYAVLDEDEKELGVCLVDIGGGTTDIAVFTDGAIRHTAVLPIAGDQVTNDIAVALRTPTQAAEELKKKYGSALVQLAPEGEMIDTPSVGERAPRKLARTTLADVIEPRVEELFLLVQAELRRSGFEELLGTGIVLTGGSAKLTGMVDLAEEIFHMPVRLGVPKYVGALSDVVRNSSFSTAIGLLMFGHRHQSNHYPKRRFGVSPPSAIFGRMKQWFSRHLGEESQ
;
A
#
# COMPACT_ATOMS: atom_id res chain seq x y z
N ILE A 1 12.85 -8.69 -15.58
CA ILE A 1 13.93 -8.72 -14.55
C ILE A 1 13.98 -7.32 -13.93
N ILE A 2 13.82 -7.27 -12.61
CA ILE A 2 13.88 -6.03 -11.84
C ILE A 2 15.22 -6.02 -11.10
N THR A 3 15.91 -4.91 -11.15
CA THR A 3 17.22 -4.74 -10.49
C THR A 3 17.12 -3.65 -9.42
N GLY A 4 17.86 -3.82 -8.33
CA GLY A 4 17.88 -2.88 -7.22
C GLY A 4 19.21 -2.90 -6.49
N ALA A 5 19.39 -1.99 -5.54
CA ALA A 5 20.59 -1.94 -4.72
C ALA A 5 20.64 -3.14 -3.76
N VAL A 6 21.65 -3.99 -3.91
CA VAL A 6 21.86 -5.19 -3.07
C VAL A 6 21.93 -4.82 -1.58
N SER A 7 22.56 -3.70 -1.25
CA SER A 7 22.67 -3.22 0.14
C SER A 7 21.32 -2.89 0.77
N ALA A 8 20.39 -2.30 0.00
CA ALA A 8 19.04 -2.01 0.48
C ALA A 8 18.28 -3.31 0.79
N ALA A 9 18.30 -4.27 -0.15
CA ALA A 9 17.69 -5.58 0.04
C ALA A 9 18.27 -6.30 1.28
N GLN A 10 19.60 -6.35 1.40
CA GLN A 10 20.25 -6.98 2.55
C GLN A 10 19.92 -6.31 3.88
N ASN A 11 19.70 -4.99 3.91
CA ASN A 11 19.33 -4.28 5.14
C ASN A 11 17.93 -4.69 5.59
N ILE A 12 16.97 -4.81 4.67
CA ILE A 12 15.61 -5.30 4.97
C ILE A 12 15.68 -6.70 5.55
N VAL A 13 16.38 -7.63 4.87
CA VAL A 13 16.57 -9.01 5.35
C VAL A 13 17.18 -9.04 6.74
N LYS A 14 18.25 -8.26 6.99
CA LYS A 14 18.89 -8.18 8.31
C LYS A 14 17.94 -7.68 9.40
N CYS A 15 17.11 -6.67 9.11
CA CYS A 15 16.13 -6.16 10.07
C CYS A 15 15.12 -7.24 10.46
N ILE A 16 14.58 -7.97 9.48
CA ILE A 16 13.60 -9.04 9.71
C ILE A 16 14.23 -10.21 10.49
N THR A 17 15.44 -10.62 10.08
CA THR A 17 16.18 -11.72 10.76
C THR A 17 16.51 -11.37 12.22
N ARG A 18 16.82 -10.11 12.52
CA ARG A 18 17.03 -9.64 13.91
C ARG A 18 15.78 -9.73 14.79
N CYS A 19 14.59 -9.73 14.17
CA CYS A 19 13.32 -9.98 14.87
C CYS A 19 13.04 -11.48 15.08
N GLY A 20 13.95 -12.38 14.71
CA GLY A 20 13.78 -13.83 14.82
C GLY A 20 12.89 -14.42 13.72
N LEU A 21 12.67 -13.71 12.63
CA LEU A 21 11.88 -14.16 11.47
C LEU A 21 12.79 -14.53 10.30
N GLU A 22 12.31 -15.44 9.45
CA GLU A 22 12.97 -15.80 8.19
C GLU A 22 12.30 -15.07 7.02
N VAL A 23 13.12 -14.64 6.04
CA VAL A 23 12.63 -14.03 4.82
C VAL A 23 12.57 -15.11 3.75
N GLU A 24 11.38 -15.43 3.29
CA GLU A 24 11.15 -16.43 2.25
C GLU A 24 11.33 -15.83 0.85
N ASP A 25 10.80 -14.62 0.62
CA ASP A 25 10.90 -13.92 -0.66
C ASP A 25 10.84 -12.39 -0.46
N MET A 26 11.22 -11.66 -1.50
CA MET A 26 11.16 -10.19 -1.56
C MET A 26 10.37 -9.77 -2.79
N VAL A 27 9.38 -8.91 -2.57
CA VAL A 27 8.46 -8.42 -3.61
C VAL A 27 8.54 -6.90 -3.66
N LEU A 28 8.50 -6.33 -4.85
CA LEU A 28 8.38 -4.88 -5.01
C LEU A 28 7.04 -4.39 -4.46
N GLU A 29 7.07 -3.22 -3.82
CA GLU A 29 5.92 -2.60 -3.17
C GLU A 29 4.73 -2.46 -4.14
N GLN A 30 4.95 -1.90 -5.32
CA GLN A 30 3.91 -1.69 -6.32
C GLN A 30 3.37 -3.00 -6.91
N ILE A 31 4.17 -4.08 -6.96
CA ILE A 31 3.67 -5.41 -7.34
C ILE A 31 2.77 -5.94 -6.21
N ALA A 32 3.18 -5.82 -4.96
CA ALA A 32 2.36 -6.23 -3.84
C ALA A 32 1.02 -5.47 -3.84
N SER A 33 1.05 -4.14 -3.91
CA SER A 33 -0.15 -3.30 -3.94
C SER A 33 -1.09 -3.68 -5.10
N SER A 34 -0.55 -4.07 -6.27
CA SER A 34 -1.35 -4.48 -7.42
C SER A 34 -2.20 -5.73 -7.14
N TYR A 35 -1.71 -6.67 -6.33
CA TYR A 35 -2.50 -7.85 -5.93
C TYR A 35 -3.73 -7.49 -5.09
N ALA A 36 -3.64 -6.42 -4.31
CA ALA A 36 -4.72 -5.99 -3.44
C ALA A 36 -5.78 -5.13 -4.14
N VAL A 37 -5.36 -4.29 -5.12
CA VAL A 37 -6.23 -3.19 -5.61
C VAL A 37 -6.62 -3.27 -7.07
N LEU A 38 -5.88 -4.03 -7.91
CA LEU A 38 -6.19 -4.17 -9.34
C LEU A 38 -6.99 -5.43 -9.65
N ASP A 39 -7.86 -5.35 -10.66
CA ASP A 39 -8.48 -6.50 -11.29
C ASP A 39 -7.61 -7.08 -12.41
N GLU A 40 -7.81 -8.34 -12.73
CA GLU A 40 -7.08 -8.96 -13.82
C GLU A 40 -7.47 -8.32 -15.18
N ASP A 41 -8.74 -7.94 -15.35
CA ASP A 41 -9.21 -7.22 -16.56
C ASP A 41 -8.53 -5.85 -16.71
N GLU A 42 -8.31 -5.11 -15.62
CA GLU A 42 -7.57 -3.86 -15.67
C GLU A 42 -6.11 -4.07 -16.11
N LYS A 43 -5.46 -5.11 -15.61
CA LYS A 43 -4.09 -5.46 -16.01
C LYS A 43 -4.00 -5.90 -17.47
N GLU A 44 -5.03 -6.57 -17.97
CA GLU A 44 -5.11 -7.00 -19.38
C GLU A 44 -5.31 -5.81 -20.31
N LEU A 45 -6.26 -4.92 -20.00
CA LEU A 45 -6.64 -3.78 -20.84
C LEU A 45 -5.67 -2.59 -20.77
N GLY A 46 -4.78 -2.58 -19.80
CA GLY A 46 -3.82 -1.50 -19.59
C GLY A 46 -4.21 -0.58 -18.43
N VAL A 47 -3.40 -0.57 -17.37
CA VAL A 47 -3.60 0.27 -16.17
C VAL A 47 -2.27 0.75 -15.62
N CYS A 48 -2.26 1.98 -15.10
CA CYS A 48 -1.17 2.48 -14.26
C CYS A 48 -1.60 2.48 -12.80
N LEU A 49 -0.85 1.77 -11.96
CA LEU A 49 -0.95 1.87 -10.51
C LEU A 49 0.03 2.92 -10.01
N VAL A 50 -0.47 3.86 -9.20
CA VAL A 50 0.32 4.90 -8.53
C VAL A 50 0.09 4.77 -7.02
N ASP A 51 1.09 4.24 -6.31
CA ASP A 51 1.06 4.06 -4.85
C ASP A 51 1.77 5.25 -4.19
N ILE A 52 0.99 6.12 -3.55
CA ILE A 52 1.48 7.37 -2.94
C ILE A 52 1.65 7.16 -1.45
N GLY A 53 2.89 6.89 -1.06
CA GLY A 53 3.29 6.68 0.33
C GLY A 53 3.52 7.97 1.12
N GLY A 54 4.40 7.88 2.13
CA GLY A 54 4.92 9.03 2.86
C GLY A 54 6.09 9.68 2.12
N GLY A 55 7.13 8.92 1.82
CA GLY A 55 8.39 9.42 1.22
C GLY A 55 8.52 9.20 -0.27
N THR A 56 7.84 8.21 -0.84
CA THR A 56 7.92 7.81 -2.25
C THR A 56 6.55 7.66 -2.88
N THR A 57 6.52 7.84 -4.20
CA THR A 57 5.42 7.47 -5.07
C THR A 57 5.91 6.39 -6.03
N ASP A 58 5.32 5.22 -5.93
CA ASP A 58 5.68 4.03 -6.68
C ASP A 58 4.72 3.83 -7.86
N ILE A 59 5.27 3.69 -9.06
CA ILE A 59 4.52 3.56 -10.32
C ILE A 59 4.70 2.15 -10.86
N ALA A 60 3.61 1.53 -11.31
CA ALA A 60 3.66 0.28 -12.06
C ALA A 60 2.65 0.30 -13.20
N VAL A 61 3.10 0.01 -14.41
CA VAL A 61 2.25 -0.11 -15.59
C VAL A 61 2.05 -1.58 -15.94
N PHE A 62 0.81 -1.96 -16.16
CA PHE A 62 0.41 -3.29 -16.59
C PHE A 62 -0.29 -3.21 -17.94
N THR A 63 0.04 -4.11 -18.86
CA THR A 63 -0.69 -4.36 -20.12
C THR A 63 -0.58 -5.84 -20.47
N ASP A 64 -1.58 -6.42 -21.10
CA ASP A 64 -1.62 -7.85 -21.46
C ASP A 64 -1.37 -8.75 -20.23
N GLY A 65 -1.93 -8.40 -19.08
CA GLY A 65 -1.80 -9.14 -17.82
C GLY A 65 -0.40 -9.09 -17.18
N ALA A 66 0.57 -8.38 -17.77
CA ALA A 66 1.96 -8.37 -17.32
C ALA A 66 2.44 -6.96 -16.94
N ILE A 67 3.35 -6.90 -15.96
CA ILE A 67 4.03 -5.64 -15.63
C ILE A 67 5.01 -5.28 -16.75
N ARG A 68 4.90 -4.05 -17.25
CA ARG A 68 5.72 -3.54 -18.36
C ARG A 68 6.72 -2.48 -17.91
N HIS A 69 6.34 -1.66 -16.94
CA HIS A 69 7.20 -0.58 -16.46
C HIS A 69 7.04 -0.39 -14.95
N THR A 70 8.11 -0.01 -14.28
CA THR A 70 8.11 0.42 -12.88
C THR A 70 9.00 1.63 -12.71
N ALA A 71 8.56 2.57 -11.88
CA ALA A 71 9.36 3.72 -11.49
C ALA A 71 9.08 4.08 -10.03
N VAL A 72 10.01 4.83 -9.43
CA VAL A 72 9.88 5.36 -8.08
C VAL A 72 10.23 6.85 -8.12
N LEU A 73 9.32 7.68 -7.65
CA LEU A 73 9.53 9.13 -7.52
C LEU A 73 9.76 9.49 -6.05
N PRO A 74 10.80 10.26 -5.70
CA PRO A 74 11.10 10.65 -4.32
C PRO A 74 10.26 11.86 -3.87
N ILE A 75 8.95 11.83 -4.15
CA ILE A 75 7.97 12.84 -3.79
C ILE A 75 6.68 12.14 -3.38
N ALA A 76 6.13 12.50 -2.19
CA ALA A 76 4.89 11.92 -1.67
C ALA A 76 4.31 12.77 -0.51
N GLY A 77 3.64 12.14 0.44
CA GLY A 77 2.93 12.80 1.53
C GLY A 77 3.79 13.64 2.48
N ASP A 78 5.05 13.29 2.66
CA ASP A 78 5.96 14.00 3.58
C ASP A 78 6.37 15.37 3.03
N GLN A 79 6.49 15.49 1.69
CA GLN A 79 6.72 16.79 1.06
C GLN A 79 5.53 17.72 1.25
N VAL A 80 4.30 17.22 1.11
CA VAL A 80 3.07 17.98 1.43
C VAL A 80 3.08 18.43 2.88
N THR A 81 3.40 17.54 3.82
CA THR A 81 3.50 17.88 5.25
C THR A 81 4.54 18.97 5.52
N ASN A 82 5.71 18.85 4.85
CA ASN A 82 6.77 19.84 5.00
C ASN A 82 6.35 21.22 4.46
N ASP A 83 5.69 21.26 3.30
CA ASP A 83 5.19 22.52 2.74
C ASP A 83 4.17 23.19 3.66
N ILE A 84 3.25 22.43 4.26
CA ILE A 84 2.32 22.91 5.27
C ILE A 84 3.07 23.46 6.49
N ALA A 85 4.06 22.72 7.00
CA ALA A 85 4.84 23.13 8.16
C ALA A 85 5.56 24.46 7.92
N VAL A 86 6.16 24.62 6.74
CA VAL A 86 6.89 25.84 6.34
C VAL A 86 5.93 27.00 6.08
N ALA A 87 4.95 26.81 5.23
CA ALA A 87 4.01 27.87 4.83
C ALA A 87 3.19 28.37 6.02
N LEU A 88 2.71 27.46 6.84
CA LEU A 88 1.89 27.80 8.01
C LEU A 88 2.72 28.02 9.27
N ARG A 89 4.03 27.87 9.26
CA ARG A 89 4.93 28.00 10.41
C ARG A 89 4.41 27.24 11.63
N THR A 90 4.05 25.97 11.41
CA THR A 90 3.51 25.05 12.39
C THR A 90 4.47 23.88 12.61
N PRO A 91 4.49 23.20 13.78
CA PRO A 91 5.29 22.00 13.97
C PRO A 91 4.91 20.90 12.95
N THR A 92 5.89 20.14 12.48
CA THR A 92 5.69 19.11 11.45
C THR A 92 4.62 18.08 11.84
N GLN A 93 4.57 17.69 13.12
CA GLN A 93 3.54 16.77 13.60
C GLN A 93 2.14 17.40 13.48
N ALA A 94 1.99 18.69 13.84
CA ALA A 94 0.72 19.38 13.68
C ALA A 94 0.34 19.57 12.20
N ALA A 95 1.33 19.83 11.33
CA ALA A 95 1.12 19.89 9.88
C ALA A 95 0.56 18.57 9.33
N GLU A 96 1.10 17.42 9.78
CA GLU A 96 0.62 16.09 9.39
C GLU A 96 -0.82 15.83 9.87
N GLU A 97 -1.15 16.27 11.09
CA GLU A 97 -2.51 16.16 11.62
C GLU A 97 -3.49 17.06 10.84
N LEU A 98 -3.08 18.30 10.52
CA LEU A 98 -3.86 19.23 9.70
C LEU A 98 -4.11 18.66 8.30
N LYS A 99 -3.07 18.12 7.66
CA LYS A 99 -3.18 17.45 6.36
C LYS A 99 -4.20 16.32 6.39
N LYS A 100 -4.09 15.40 7.35
CA LYS A 100 -4.98 14.24 7.47
C LYS A 100 -6.42 14.63 7.75
N LYS A 101 -6.64 15.65 8.57
CA LYS A 101 -7.98 16.01 9.05
C LYS A 101 -8.71 16.99 8.13
N TYR A 102 -7.99 17.95 7.58
CA TYR A 102 -8.58 19.09 6.87
C TYR A 102 -8.04 19.30 5.45
N GLY A 103 -7.02 18.53 5.05
CA GLY A 103 -6.37 18.69 3.75
C GLY A 103 -7.29 18.43 2.57
N SER A 104 -7.08 19.19 1.50
CA SER A 104 -7.68 18.99 0.19
C SER A 104 -6.63 19.22 -0.89
N ALA A 105 -6.61 18.37 -1.89
CA ALA A 105 -5.76 18.49 -3.08
C ALA A 105 -6.31 19.52 -4.08
N LEU A 106 -7.57 19.92 -3.92
CA LEU A 106 -8.22 20.97 -4.70
C LEU A 106 -8.81 22.04 -3.78
N VAL A 107 -8.46 23.29 -3.99
CA VAL A 107 -8.97 24.44 -3.21
C VAL A 107 -10.49 24.52 -3.29
N GLN A 108 -11.05 24.31 -4.47
CA GLN A 108 -12.49 24.39 -4.71
C GLN A 108 -13.31 23.33 -3.96
N LEU A 109 -12.69 22.25 -3.46
CA LEU A 109 -13.33 21.25 -2.61
C LEU A 109 -13.15 21.55 -1.12
N ALA A 110 -12.37 22.55 -0.76
CA ALA A 110 -12.26 23.00 0.63
C ALA A 110 -13.47 23.85 1.00
N PRO A 111 -14.22 23.56 2.10
CA PRO A 111 -15.38 24.33 2.50
C PRO A 111 -15.06 25.81 2.74
N GLU A 112 -15.76 26.67 2.07
CA GLU A 112 -15.64 28.12 2.27
C GLU A 112 -16.05 28.53 3.70
N GLY A 113 -15.27 29.42 4.30
CA GLY A 113 -15.56 29.96 5.64
C GLY A 113 -15.24 29.00 6.81
N GLU A 114 -14.85 27.78 6.58
CA GLU A 114 -14.38 26.88 7.64
C GLU A 114 -13.02 27.33 8.18
N MET A 115 -12.96 27.61 9.48
CA MET A 115 -11.75 28.04 10.18
C MET A 115 -11.15 26.85 10.94
N ILE A 116 -9.85 26.63 10.80
CA ILE A 116 -9.10 25.58 11.49
C ILE A 116 -8.10 26.18 12.49
N ASP A 117 -7.97 25.56 13.66
CA ASP A 117 -6.99 25.95 14.65
C ASP A 117 -5.62 25.40 14.26
N THR A 118 -4.65 26.30 14.06
CA THR A 118 -3.31 25.98 13.63
C THR A 118 -2.32 26.28 14.75
N PRO A 119 -1.69 25.25 15.35
CA PRO A 119 -0.62 25.45 16.33
C PRO A 119 0.52 26.26 15.73
N SER A 120 1.15 27.12 16.52
CA SER A 120 2.30 27.91 16.09
C SER A 120 3.60 27.35 16.65
N VAL A 121 4.71 27.52 15.93
CA VAL A 121 6.04 27.15 16.42
C VAL A 121 6.45 28.09 17.57
N GLY A 122 7.05 27.53 18.63
CA GLY A 122 7.46 28.24 19.85
C GLY A 122 6.28 28.50 20.79
N GLU A 123 6.45 29.44 21.73
CA GLU A 123 5.45 29.78 22.76
C GLU A 123 4.31 30.70 22.25
N ARG A 124 4.06 30.73 20.95
CA ARG A 124 3.02 31.57 20.36
C ARG A 124 1.65 30.91 20.46
N ALA A 125 0.62 31.70 20.70
CA ALA A 125 -0.75 31.22 20.71
C ALA A 125 -1.13 30.58 19.35
N PRO A 126 -1.97 29.55 19.35
CA PRO A 126 -2.56 28.98 18.13
C PRO A 126 -3.34 30.09 17.38
N ARG A 127 -3.35 30.01 16.08
CA ARG A 127 -4.07 30.96 15.22
C ARG A 127 -5.11 30.23 14.38
N LYS A 128 -6.15 30.96 14.02
CA LYS A 128 -7.20 30.47 13.11
C LYS A 128 -6.81 30.77 11.67
N LEU A 129 -6.89 29.76 10.80
CA LEU A 129 -6.71 29.90 9.35
C LEU A 129 -7.93 29.37 8.63
N ALA A 130 -8.25 29.93 7.46
CA ALA A 130 -9.25 29.35 6.60
C ALA A 130 -8.76 27.99 6.05
N ARG A 131 -9.65 27.00 5.96
CA ARG A 131 -9.32 25.70 5.41
C ARG A 131 -8.86 25.77 3.95
N THR A 132 -9.39 26.74 3.20
CA THR A 132 -8.92 27.06 1.83
C THR A 132 -7.45 27.45 1.80
N THR A 133 -6.93 28.19 2.79
CA THR A 133 -5.49 28.50 2.89
C THR A 133 -4.62 27.26 3.06
N LEU A 134 -5.12 26.22 3.73
CA LEU A 134 -4.42 24.95 3.81
C LEU A 134 -4.41 24.24 2.44
N ALA A 135 -5.53 24.27 1.74
CA ALA A 135 -5.64 23.70 0.40
C ALA A 135 -4.75 24.42 -0.62
N ASP A 136 -4.66 25.77 -0.56
CA ASP A 136 -3.76 26.60 -1.39
C ASP A 136 -2.27 26.18 -1.26
N VAL A 137 -1.89 25.60 -0.13
CA VAL A 137 -0.52 25.07 0.07
C VAL A 137 -0.38 23.65 -0.47
N ILE A 138 -1.44 22.84 -0.37
CA ILE A 138 -1.40 21.42 -0.73
C ILE A 138 -1.50 21.22 -2.24
N GLU A 139 -2.43 21.89 -2.90
CA GLU A 139 -2.76 21.71 -4.32
C GLU A 139 -1.53 21.81 -5.23
N PRO A 140 -0.66 22.84 -5.16
CA PRO A 140 0.50 22.94 -6.04
C PRO A 140 1.50 21.79 -5.86
N ARG A 141 1.61 21.24 -4.65
CA ARG A 141 2.49 20.09 -4.41
C ARG A 141 1.92 18.79 -4.98
N VAL A 142 0.63 18.58 -4.88
CA VAL A 142 -0.03 17.41 -5.47
C VAL A 142 -0.03 17.52 -7.00
N GLU A 143 -0.26 18.72 -7.54
CA GLU A 143 -0.13 18.98 -8.98
C GLU A 143 1.27 18.62 -9.49
N GLU A 144 2.34 19.09 -8.82
CA GLU A 144 3.72 18.75 -9.16
C GLU A 144 3.94 17.22 -9.15
N LEU A 145 3.43 16.52 -8.13
CA LEU A 145 3.53 15.06 -8.04
C LEU A 145 2.89 14.40 -9.27
N PHE A 146 1.68 14.78 -9.64
CA PHE A 146 0.99 14.20 -10.80
C PHE A 146 1.64 14.56 -12.13
N LEU A 147 2.17 15.77 -12.27
CA LEU A 147 2.94 16.16 -13.45
C LEU A 147 4.22 15.32 -13.61
N LEU A 148 4.91 14.99 -12.50
CA LEU A 148 6.05 14.09 -12.53
C LEU A 148 5.66 12.65 -12.89
N VAL A 149 4.53 12.15 -12.39
CA VAL A 149 3.97 10.85 -12.79
C VAL A 149 3.66 10.86 -14.30
N GLN A 150 3.00 11.89 -14.79
CA GLN A 150 2.67 12.03 -16.22
C GLN A 150 3.93 12.08 -17.08
N ALA A 151 4.95 12.85 -16.67
CA ALA A 151 6.22 12.92 -17.38
C ALA A 151 6.91 11.54 -17.45
N GLU A 152 6.83 10.76 -16.37
CA GLU A 152 7.38 9.40 -16.34
C GLU A 152 6.60 8.45 -17.28
N LEU A 153 5.27 8.53 -17.31
CA LEU A 153 4.44 7.74 -18.21
C LEU A 153 4.74 8.06 -19.68
N ARG A 154 4.89 9.34 -20.03
CA ARG A 154 5.29 9.78 -21.39
C ARG A 154 6.69 9.29 -21.74
N ARG A 155 7.64 9.42 -20.81
CA ARG A 155 9.02 8.96 -20.99
C ARG A 155 9.09 7.46 -21.24
N SER A 156 8.26 6.69 -20.56
CA SER A 156 8.18 5.24 -20.72
C SER A 156 7.50 4.78 -22.01
N GLY A 157 6.70 5.65 -22.64
CA GLY A 157 5.94 5.35 -23.85
C GLY A 157 4.66 4.53 -23.60
N PHE A 158 4.22 4.40 -22.35
CA PHE A 158 3.04 3.60 -22.02
C PHE A 158 1.76 4.42 -21.81
N GLU A 159 1.81 5.76 -21.87
CA GLU A 159 0.65 6.63 -21.61
C GLU A 159 -0.56 6.26 -22.48
N GLU A 160 -0.34 6.02 -23.79
CA GLU A 160 -1.42 5.68 -24.74
C GLU A 160 -1.97 4.25 -24.61
N LEU A 161 -1.30 3.39 -23.81
CA LEU A 161 -1.68 1.99 -23.63
C LEU A 161 -2.54 1.77 -22.38
N LEU A 162 -2.87 2.84 -21.63
CA LEU A 162 -3.63 2.78 -20.40
C LEU A 162 -5.15 2.77 -20.67
N GLY A 163 -5.67 1.68 -21.23
CA GLY A 163 -7.08 1.59 -21.63
C GLY A 163 -8.07 1.74 -20.46
N THR A 164 -7.67 1.42 -19.23
CA THR A 164 -8.48 1.59 -18.02
C THR A 164 -8.07 2.79 -17.17
N GLY A 165 -7.03 3.52 -17.58
CA GLY A 165 -6.57 4.72 -16.90
C GLY A 165 -5.67 4.44 -15.69
N ILE A 166 -5.88 5.19 -14.59
CA ILE A 166 -4.98 5.23 -13.44
C ILE A 166 -5.69 4.79 -12.17
N VAL A 167 -5.00 4.02 -11.34
CA VAL A 167 -5.45 3.63 -10.01
C VAL A 167 -4.50 4.23 -8.97
N LEU A 168 -5.02 5.16 -8.16
CA LEU A 168 -4.29 5.74 -7.05
C LEU A 168 -4.46 4.87 -5.80
N THR A 169 -3.38 4.60 -5.08
CA THR A 169 -3.42 3.89 -3.80
C THR A 169 -2.39 4.48 -2.83
N GLY A 170 -2.24 3.88 -1.67
CA GLY A 170 -1.35 4.40 -0.63
C GLY A 170 -2.03 5.35 0.36
N GLY A 171 -1.30 5.72 1.40
CA GLY A 171 -1.84 6.55 2.48
C GLY A 171 -2.22 7.95 2.05
N SER A 172 -1.41 8.57 1.19
CA SER A 172 -1.59 9.94 0.72
C SER A 172 -2.68 10.06 -0.36
N ALA A 173 -3.00 8.98 -1.07
CA ALA A 173 -4.10 8.95 -2.04
C ALA A 173 -5.50 9.19 -1.42
N LYS A 174 -5.61 9.16 -0.10
CA LYS A 174 -6.86 9.41 0.65
C LYS A 174 -7.21 10.88 0.79
N LEU A 175 -6.31 11.78 0.45
CA LEU A 175 -6.55 13.21 0.56
C LEU A 175 -7.75 13.59 -0.32
N THR A 176 -8.64 14.42 0.19
CA THR A 176 -9.81 14.88 -0.56
C THR A 176 -9.39 15.55 -1.87
N GLY A 177 -10.07 15.25 -2.97
CA GLY A 177 -9.77 15.84 -4.29
C GLY A 177 -8.59 15.22 -5.05
N MET A 178 -7.94 14.15 -4.51
CA MET A 178 -6.82 13.49 -5.21
C MET A 178 -7.25 12.89 -6.56
N VAL A 179 -8.41 12.24 -6.60
CA VAL A 179 -8.92 11.63 -7.84
C VAL A 179 -9.30 12.72 -8.84
N ASP A 180 -10.02 13.73 -8.39
CA ASP A 180 -10.47 14.84 -9.24
C ASP A 180 -9.29 15.58 -9.88
N LEU A 181 -8.29 15.99 -9.09
CA LEU A 181 -7.08 16.63 -9.61
C LEU A 181 -6.27 15.72 -10.54
N ALA A 182 -6.21 14.43 -10.24
CA ALA A 182 -5.54 13.47 -11.11
C ALA A 182 -6.25 13.35 -12.48
N GLU A 183 -7.58 13.29 -12.51
CA GLU A 183 -8.35 13.29 -13.76
C GLU A 183 -8.14 14.55 -14.60
N GLU A 184 -8.05 15.72 -13.94
CA GLU A 184 -7.75 16.99 -14.60
C GLU A 184 -6.37 17.01 -15.27
N ILE A 185 -5.36 16.40 -14.63
CA ILE A 185 -3.98 16.41 -15.13
C ILE A 185 -3.74 15.31 -16.17
N PHE A 186 -4.20 14.09 -15.90
CA PHE A 186 -3.94 12.95 -16.79
C PHE A 186 -4.88 12.88 -17.98
N HIS A 187 -6.04 13.55 -17.93
CA HIS A 187 -7.10 13.48 -18.97
C HIS A 187 -7.57 12.05 -19.26
N MET A 188 -7.57 11.19 -18.26
CA MET A 188 -8.03 9.80 -18.33
C MET A 188 -8.73 9.40 -17.05
N PRO A 189 -9.52 8.30 -17.05
CA PRO A 189 -10.21 7.85 -15.85
C PRO A 189 -9.25 7.55 -14.70
N VAL A 190 -9.61 8.03 -13.50
CA VAL A 190 -8.85 7.76 -12.28
C VAL A 190 -9.78 7.20 -11.20
N ARG A 191 -9.31 6.23 -10.45
CA ARG A 191 -10.02 5.73 -9.27
C ARG A 191 -9.12 5.54 -8.07
N LEU A 192 -9.70 5.59 -6.87
CA LEU A 192 -9.00 5.18 -5.66
C LEU A 192 -9.00 3.65 -5.56
N GLY A 193 -7.81 3.07 -5.45
CA GLY A 193 -7.59 1.65 -5.20
C GLY A 193 -7.57 1.36 -3.70
N VAL A 194 -8.48 0.50 -3.26
CA VAL A 194 -8.50 -0.04 -1.90
C VAL A 194 -8.48 -1.56 -1.95
N PRO A 195 -7.93 -2.26 -0.93
CA PRO A 195 -7.93 -3.72 -0.89
C PRO A 195 -9.32 -4.31 -1.06
N LYS A 196 -9.50 -5.24 -2.01
CA LYS A 196 -10.81 -5.70 -2.48
C LYS A 196 -11.46 -6.73 -1.57
N TYR A 197 -10.73 -7.69 -1.05
CA TYR A 197 -11.31 -8.73 -0.20
C TYR A 197 -10.36 -9.16 0.91
N VAL A 198 -10.86 -9.18 2.14
CA VAL A 198 -10.06 -9.50 3.33
C VAL A 198 -10.86 -10.26 4.41
N GLY A 199 -11.91 -10.95 4.05
CA GLY A 199 -12.70 -11.77 4.97
C GLY A 199 -13.37 -10.97 6.10
N ALA A 200 -13.34 -11.49 7.33
CA ALA A 200 -14.04 -10.91 8.49
C ALA A 200 -13.48 -9.54 8.95
N LEU A 201 -12.32 -9.11 8.47
CA LEU A 201 -11.69 -7.82 8.80
C LEU A 201 -11.90 -6.76 7.73
N SER A 202 -12.84 -6.96 6.81
CA SER A 202 -13.05 -6.12 5.63
C SER A 202 -13.12 -4.63 5.92
N ASP A 203 -13.83 -4.21 6.97
CA ASP A 203 -14.05 -2.78 7.27
C ASP A 203 -12.79 -2.05 7.73
N VAL A 204 -11.88 -2.75 8.42
CA VAL A 204 -10.60 -2.18 8.88
C VAL A 204 -9.58 -2.09 7.77
N VAL A 205 -9.53 -3.11 6.90
CA VAL A 205 -8.47 -3.26 5.90
C VAL A 205 -8.84 -2.71 4.52
N ARG A 206 -10.10 -2.33 4.27
CA ARG A 206 -10.53 -1.59 3.07
C ARG A 206 -10.08 -0.13 3.11
N ASN A 207 -8.79 0.05 3.19
CA ASN A 207 -8.14 1.35 3.28
C ASN A 207 -6.87 1.30 2.42
N SER A 208 -6.71 2.26 1.52
CA SER A 208 -5.57 2.32 0.60
C SER A 208 -4.20 2.33 1.31
N SER A 209 -4.14 2.78 2.56
CA SER A 209 -2.91 2.71 3.37
C SER A 209 -2.42 1.27 3.65
N PHE A 210 -3.27 0.26 3.45
CA PHE A 210 -2.93 -1.14 3.68
C PHE A 210 -2.72 -1.94 2.40
N SER A 211 -2.74 -1.29 1.24
CA SER A 211 -2.66 -1.97 -0.06
C SER A 211 -1.45 -2.87 -0.20
N THR A 212 -0.26 -2.38 0.13
CA THR A 212 0.99 -3.15 0.12
C THR A 212 0.96 -4.33 1.10
N ALA A 213 0.54 -4.09 2.35
CA ALA A 213 0.51 -5.13 3.37
C ALA A 213 -0.47 -6.26 3.00
N ILE A 214 -1.68 -5.92 2.56
CA ILE A 214 -2.67 -6.88 2.10
C ILE A 214 -2.20 -7.59 0.83
N GLY A 215 -1.58 -6.86 -0.09
CA GLY A 215 -0.99 -7.42 -1.30
C GLY A 215 0.10 -8.45 -1.01
N LEU A 216 0.98 -8.20 -0.04
CA LEU A 216 1.98 -9.17 0.41
C LEU A 216 1.34 -10.44 0.99
N LEU A 217 0.27 -10.31 1.78
CA LEU A 217 -0.48 -11.47 2.29
C LEU A 217 -1.11 -12.27 1.15
N MET A 218 -1.72 -11.60 0.16
CA MET A 218 -2.31 -12.26 -1.00
C MET A 218 -1.25 -12.94 -1.88
N PHE A 219 -0.11 -12.27 -2.09
CA PHE A 219 1.04 -12.83 -2.80
C PHE A 219 1.55 -14.09 -2.10
N GLY A 220 1.83 -14.04 -0.80
CA GLY A 220 2.28 -15.19 -0.02
C GLY A 220 1.28 -16.33 -0.05
N HIS A 221 -0.01 -16.07 0.08
CA HIS A 221 -1.06 -17.09 0.00
C HIS A 221 -1.09 -17.79 -1.37
N ARG A 222 -0.98 -17.05 -2.47
CA ARG A 222 -0.94 -17.62 -3.83
C ARG A 222 0.31 -18.48 -4.06
N HIS A 223 1.48 -18.05 -3.54
CA HIS A 223 2.76 -18.77 -3.75
C HIS A 223 2.93 -19.96 -2.81
N GLN A 224 2.43 -19.90 -1.58
CA GLN A 224 2.42 -21.07 -0.67
C GLN A 224 1.61 -22.23 -1.23
N SER A 225 0.54 -21.98 -1.95
CA SER A 225 -0.25 -23.04 -2.57
C SER A 225 0.53 -23.83 -3.64
N ASN A 226 1.59 -23.26 -4.18
CA ASN A 226 2.44 -23.88 -5.21
C ASN A 226 3.68 -24.59 -4.63
N HIS A 227 4.13 -24.26 -3.42
CA HIS A 227 5.39 -24.78 -2.85
C HIS A 227 5.21 -25.80 -1.72
N TYR A 228 4.06 -25.81 -1.03
CA TYR A 228 3.78 -26.85 -0.05
C TYR A 228 2.79 -27.85 -0.62
N PRO A 229 3.21 -29.13 -0.86
CA PRO A 229 2.24 -30.19 -1.00
C PRO A 229 1.39 -30.14 0.26
N LYS A 230 0.06 -29.99 0.08
CA LYS A 230 -0.92 -30.00 1.19
C LYS A 230 -0.50 -31.07 2.17
N ARG A 231 0.19 -30.73 3.26
CA ARG A 231 0.28 -31.59 4.41
C ARG A 231 -1.17 -31.77 4.84
N ARG A 232 -1.79 -32.82 4.33
CA ARG A 232 -2.93 -33.41 5.01
C ARG A 232 -2.43 -33.65 6.42
N PHE A 233 -2.85 -32.85 7.38
CA PHE A 233 -2.93 -33.28 8.74
C PHE A 233 -3.91 -34.46 8.67
N GLY A 234 -3.35 -35.64 8.40
CA GLY A 234 -4.01 -36.89 8.59
C GLY A 234 -4.20 -36.98 10.10
N VAL A 235 -5.35 -36.57 10.56
CA VAL A 235 -5.90 -37.10 11.79
C VAL A 235 -5.98 -38.59 11.51
N SER A 236 -4.97 -39.35 11.95
CA SER A 236 -4.98 -40.80 11.89
C SER A 236 -6.30 -41.22 12.57
N PRO A 237 -7.14 -42.01 11.90
CA PRO A 237 -8.42 -42.40 12.52
C PRO A 237 -8.11 -43.04 13.87
N PRO A 238 -8.96 -42.86 14.89
CA PRO A 238 -8.73 -43.40 16.24
C PRO A 238 -8.35 -44.87 16.26
N SER A 239 -8.79 -45.64 15.25
CA SER A 239 -8.44 -47.05 15.05
C SER A 239 -6.92 -47.34 14.91
N ALA A 240 -6.11 -46.41 14.38
CA ALA A 240 -4.67 -46.63 14.23
C ALA A 240 -3.92 -46.45 15.58
N ILE A 241 -4.44 -45.61 16.47
CA ILE A 241 -3.89 -45.41 17.82
C ILE A 241 -4.25 -46.60 18.70
N PHE A 242 -5.48 -47.10 18.62
CA PHE A 242 -5.92 -48.28 19.34
C PHE A 242 -5.15 -49.56 18.92
N GLY A 243 -4.83 -49.72 17.65
CA GLY A 243 -4.03 -50.83 17.16
C GLY A 243 -2.61 -50.84 17.72
N ARG A 244 -1.95 -49.70 17.80
CA ARG A 244 -0.58 -49.58 18.37
C ARG A 244 -0.59 -49.75 19.91
N MET A 245 -1.60 -49.27 20.59
CA MET A 245 -1.76 -49.48 22.03
C MET A 245 -2.02 -50.96 22.35
N LYS A 246 -2.86 -51.63 21.59
CA LYS A 246 -3.13 -53.06 21.77
C LYS A 246 -1.87 -53.93 21.53
N GLN A 247 -1.06 -53.61 20.54
CA GLN A 247 0.24 -54.27 20.31
C GLN A 247 1.27 -54.01 21.41
N TRP A 248 1.30 -52.79 21.96
CA TRP A 248 2.18 -52.46 23.07
C TRP A 248 1.77 -53.18 24.35
N PHE A 249 0.48 -53.28 24.69
CA PHE A 249 -0.05 -54.01 25.84
C PHE A 249 0.20 -55.53 25.72
N SER A 250 0.03 -56.13 24.55
CA SER A 250 0.28 -57.55 24.36
C SER A 250 1.76 -57.92 24.44
N ARG A 251 2.69 -57.00 24.18
CA ARG A 251 4.15 -57.23 24.35
C ARG A 251 4.68 -57.04 25.77
N HIS A 252 4.02 -56.27 26.59
CA HIS A 252 4.54 -55.90 27.92
C HIS A 252 3.74 -56.44 29.12
N LEU A 253 2.58 -57.05 28.86
CA LEU A 253 1.76 -57.66 29.92
C LEU A 253 1.41 -59.11 29.67
N GLY A 254 2.09 -59.76 28.68
CA GLY A 254 1.91 -61.18 28.37
C GLY A 254 2.91 -62.14 29.01
N GLU A 255 3.80 -61.67 29.89
CA GLU A 255 4.80 -62.50 30.58
C GLU A 255 4.64 -62.42 32.12
N GLU A 256 3.44 -62.72 32.61
CA GLU A 256 3.26 -63.13 34.01
C GLU A 256 2.12 -64.12 34.09
N SER A 257 2.40 -65.37 33.69
CA SER A 257 1.64 -66.57 34.09
C SER A 257 2.35 -67.82 33.56
N GLN A 258 3.39 -68.24 34.26
CA GLN A 258 3.75 -69.64 34.53
C GLN A 258 4.62 -69.72 35.77
#